data_2cf56112c721a81bf498754efe40e538
#
_entry.id   2cf56112c721a81bf498754efe40e538
#
_cell.length_a   1.000
_cell.length_b   1.000
_cell.length_c   1.000
_cell.angle_alpha   90.00
_cell.angle_beta   90.00
_cell.angle_gamma   90.00
#
_symmetry.space_group_name_H-M   'P 1'
#
loop_
_entity.id
_entity.type
_entity.pdbx_description
1 polymer ?
#
loop_
_entity_poly.entity_id
_entity_poly.type
_entity_poly.pdbx_seq_one_letter_code
_entity_poly.pdbx_strand_id
1 'polypeptide(L)'
;MLLLCQSCGKQEVDAQLFIYGNDFETGDYTGLTGVFISRFDNSLMMGPFNNSGFRLTLNDLPAHDFIRVTFDLYIHDSWEGNSNDSGTGELDHDAWFIEFEPDENIDPADKIIFETTFANTLCIPAWCFNQSYPNPFPSNNDARTGARQKVLNGRCLWQDTPNGTSVYKINKVFPHTRTSTVISIYDELKQDAPFSPLCEESWSLDNLAVSVFTTE
;
A
#
# COMPACT_ATOMS: atom_id res chain seq x y z
N MET A 1 -44.89 13.42 -16.29
CA MET A 1 -43.64 12.67 -16.16
C MET A 1 -42.76 13.50 -15.25
N LEU A 2 -42.78 13.19 -13.94
CA LEU A 2 -41.95 13.89 -12.95
C LEU A 2 -40.55 13.25 -12.93
N LEU A 3 -39.55 14.01 -13.33
CA LEU A 3 -38.14 13.63 -13.10
C LEU A 3 -37.85 13.87 -11.62
N LEU A 4 -37.68 12.80 -10.84
CA LEU A 4 -37.07 12.84 -9.53
C LEU A 4 -35.58 13.00 -9.74
N CYS A 5 -35.02 14.21 -9.57
CA CYS A 5 -33.60 14.43 -9.33
C CYS A 5 -33.27 13.81 -7.98
N GLN A 6 -32.62 12.65 -7.98
CA GLN A 6 -31.91 12.18 -6.80
C GLN A 6 -30.70 13.09 -6.58
N SER A 7 -30.80 13.94 -5.57
CA SER A 7 -29.67 14.68 -5.03
C SER A 7 -28.64 13.64 -4.52
N CYS A 8 -27.48 13.56 -5.15
CA CYS A 8 -26.30 12.96 -4.53
C CYS A 8 -25.96 13.82 -3.32
N GLY A 9 -26.41 13.43 -2.15
CA GLY A 9 -25.97 14.03 -0.90
C GLY A 9 -24.46 13.83 -0.78
N LYS A 10 -23.70 14.93 -0.71
CA LYS A 10 -22.32 14.86 -0.21
C LYS A 10 -22.45 14.43 1.24
N GLN A 11 -21.91 13.27 1.58
CA GLN A 11 -21.71 12.86 2.95
C GLN A 11 -20.70 13.86 3.56
N GLU A 12 -21.13 14.69 4.49
CA GLU A 12 -20.24 15.63 5.18
C GLU A 12 -19.52 14.86 6.28
N VAL A 13 -18.20 15.10 6.41
CA VAL A 13 -17.39 14.57 7.52
C VAL A 13 -17.67 15.44 8.72
N ASP A 14 -18.33 14.89 9.74
CA ASP A 14 -18.70 15.62 10.94
C ASP A 14 -17.50 15.88 11.84
N ALA A 15 -16.69 14.85 12.10
CA ALA A 15 -15.47 14.98 12.90
C ALA A 15 -14.40 14.01 12.40
N GLN A 16 -13.17 14.50 12.29
CA GLN A 16 -12.01 13.66 12.05
C GLN A 16 -11.06 13.73 13.26
N LEU A 17 -10.73 12.59 13.84
CA LEU A 17 -9.81 12.47 14.94
C LEU A 17 -8.53 11.73 14.50
N PHE A 18 -7.38 12.35 14.76
CA PHE A 18 -6.08 11.73 14.58
C PHE A 18 -5.84 10.72 15.70
N ILE A 19 -5.46 9.49 15.33
CA ILE A 19 -5.27 8.35 16.24
C ILE A 19 -3.80 7.98 16.36
N TYR A 20 -3.08 7.89 15.25
CA TYR A 20 -1.71 7.40 15.21
C TYR A 20 -0.90 8.13 14.14
N GLY A 21 0.38 8.37 14.42
CA GLY A 21 1.33 8.87 13.45
C GLY A 21 2.75 8.49 13.78
N ASN A 22 3.53 8.14 12.76
CA ASN A 22 4.93 7.79 12.88
C ASN A 22 5.68 8.16 11.60
N ASP A 23 6.73 8.94 11.74
CA ASP A 23 7.68 9.30 10.67
C ASP A 23 8.99 8.49 10.79
N PHE A 24 9.04 7.53 11.73
CA PHE A 24 10.15 6.63 12.01
C PHE A 24 11.48 7.28 12.44
N GLU A 25 11.55 8.59 12.57
CA GLU A 25 12.78 9.31 12.93
C GLU A 25 13.10 9.27 14.43
N THR A 26 12.12 8.99 15.28
CA THR A 26 12.27 9.09 16.75
C THR A 26 12.63 7.78 17.43
N GLY A 27 12.49 6.63 16.75
CA GLY A 27 12.70 5.30 17.33
C GLY A 27 11.56 4.81 18.22
N ASP A 28 10.42 5.48 18.23
CA ASP A 28 9.20 5.01 18.88
C ASP A 28 8.38 4.18 17.88
N TYR A 29 8.22 2.92 18.17
CA TYR A 29 7.47 1.97 17.34
C TYR A 29 6.29 1.36 18.10
N THR A 30 5.74 2.09 19.07
CA THR A 30 4.60 1.63 19.87
C THR A 30 3.44 1.23 18.95
N GLY A 31 2.85 0.07 19.22
CA GLY A 31 1.77 -0.52 18.45
C GLY A 31 2.22 -1.27 17.18
N LEU A 32 3.48 -1.16 16.77
CA LEU A 32 4.02 -1.82 15.58
C LEU A 32 4.69 -3.16 15.90
N THR A 33 4.51 -4.14 15.02
CA THR A 33 5.24 -5.41 14.98
C THR A 33 5.74 -5.69 13.58
N GLY A 34 6.83 -6.47 13.42
CA GLY A 34 7.48 -6.64 12.12
C GLY A 34 8.32 -5.42 11.72
N VAL A 35 8.78 -4.65 12.71
CA VAL A 35 9.54 -3.41 12.49
C VAL A 35 10.90 -3.70 11.90
N PHE A 36 11.17 -3.10 10.75
CA PHE A 36 12.49 -3.05 10.15
C PHE A 36 12.75 -1.63 9.65
N ILE A 37 13.73 -0.94 10.20
CA ILE A 37 14.02 0.47 9.87
C ILE A 37 15.31 0.57 9.09
N SER A 38 15.28 1.32 8.02
CA SER A 38 16.44 1.58 7.19
C SER A 38 16.43 3.01 6.63
N ARG A 39 17.55 3.47 6.14
CA ARG A 39 17.66 4.80 5.53
C ARG A 39 17.53 4.74 4.01
N PHE A 40 16.71 5.62 3.45
CA PHE A 40 16.62 5.86 2.02
C PHE A 40 16.32 7.35 1.77
N ASP A 41 16.93 7.95 0.77
CA ASP A 41 16.77 9.37 0.37
C ASP A 41 16.81 10.36 1.56
N ASN A 42 17.76 10.13 2.49
CA ASN A 42 18.00 10.91 3.71
C ASN A 42 16.92 10.81 4.81
N SER A 43 15.89 9.97 4.68
CA SER A 43 14.89 9.70 5.71
C SER A 43 15.04 8.29 6.28
N LEU A 44 14.62 8.06 7.53
CA LEU A 44 14.39 6.74 8.08
C LEU A 44 13.02 6.25 7.64
N MET A 45 12.94 5.01 7.21
CA MET A 45 11.71 4.40 6.68
C MET A 45 11.49 3.03 7.27
N MET A 46 10.23 2.63 7.39
CA MET A 46 9.84 1.27 7.63
C MET A 46 10.07 0.44 6.36
N GLY A 47 10.89 -0.59 6.42
CA GLY A 47 11.31 -1.42 5.30
C GLY A 47 12.83 -1.35 5.02
N PRO A 48 13.35 -1.98 3.94
CA PRO A 48 12.57 -2.56 2.84
C PRO A 48 11.93 -3.89 3.20
N PHE A 49 10.79 -4.15 2.59
CA PHE A 49 10.07 -5.41 2.67
C PHE A 49 10.07 -6.11 1.30
N ASN A 50 10.02 -7.44 1.34
CA ASN A 50 9.82 -8.34 0.20
C ASN A 50 9.27 -9.65 0.74
N ASN A 51 8.11 -10.07 0.28
CA ASN A 51 7.34 -11.21 0.81
C ASN A 51 7.21 -11.14 2.34
N SER A 52 6.96 -9.95 2.83
CA SER A 52 6.89 -9.63 4.25
C SER A 52 6.18 -8.29 4.48
N GLY A 53 6.07 -7.89 5.74
CA GLY A 53 5.41 -6.63 6.07
C GLY A 53 5.38 -6.39 7.58
N PHE A 54 4.48 -5.52 7.99
CA PHE A 54 4.32 -5.15 9.39
C PHE A 54 2.85 -5.09 9.79
N ARG A 55 2.61 -5.00 11.09
CA ARG A 55 1.27 -4.82 11.66
C ARG A 55 1.26 -3.64 12.61
N LEU A 56 0.17 -2.87 12.57
CA LEU A 56 -0.15 -1.82 13.53
C LEU A 56 -1.38 -2.24 14.34
N THR A 57 -1.23 -2.34 15.65
CA THR A 57 -2.34 -2.60 16.58
C THR A 57 -2.80 -1.29 17.19
N LEU A 58 -4.09 -1.00 17.08
CA LEU A 58 -4.75 0.16 17.66
C LEU A 58 -5.84 -0.30 18.61
N ASN A 59 -5.87 0.29 19.82
CA ASN A 59 -6.86 0.01 20.84
C ASN A 59 -7.55 1.30 21.26
N ASP A 60 -8.67 1.15 21.96
CA ASP A 60 -9.44 2.26 22.53
C ASP A 60 -9.84 3.34 21.49
N LEU A 61 -10.16 2.88 20.28
CA LEU A 61 -10.68 3.77 19.24
C LEU A 61 -12.02 4.37 19.68
N PRO A 62 -12.23 5.68 19.52
CA PRO A 62 -13.51 6.32 19.80
C PRO A 62 -14.60 5.82 18.83
N ALA A 63 -15.86 6.13 19.09
CA ALA A 63 -16.92 5.83 18.15
C ALA A 63 -16.68 6.50 16.80
N HIS A 64 -16.79 5.75 15.71
CA HIS A 64 -16.54 6.19 14.34
C HIS A 64 -17.24 5.26 13.35
N ASP A 65 -17.34 5.69 12.10
CA ASP A 65 -17.91 4.93 10.98
C ASP A 65 -16.83 4.49 9.99
N PHE A 66 -15.73 5.24 9.95
CA PHE A 66 -14.63 5.02 8.99
C PHE A 66 -13.27 5.20 9.64
N ILE A 67 -12.32 4.45 9.13
CA ILE A 67 -10.89 4.59 9.42
C ILE A 67 -10.14 4.99 8.14
N ARG A 68 -9.25 5.95 8.25
CA ARG A 68 -8.37 6.40 7.16
C ARG A 68 -6.93 6.05 7.48
N VAL A 69 -6.26 5.42 6.53
CA VAL A 69 -4.83 5.12 6.58
C VAL A 69 -4.12 5.93 5.50
N THR A 70 -3.08 6.67 5.88
CA THR A 70 -2.27 7.46 4.95
C THR A 70 -0.79 7.24 5.20
N PHE A 71 0.01 7.17 4.14
CA PHE A 71 1.47 7.12 4.20
C PHE A 71 2.08 7.42 2.83
N ASP A 72 3.39 7.63 2.79
CA ASP A 72 4.17 7.67 1.57
C ASP A 72 4.74 6.27 1.32
N LEU A 73 4.36 5.64 0.20
CA LEU A 73 4.81 4.30 -0.21
C LEU A 73 5.89 4.44 -1.27
N TYR A 74 7.01 3.78 -1.05
CA TYR A 74 8.15 3.72 -1.95
C TYR A 74 8.22 2.33 -2.57
N ILE A 75 8.05 2.25 -3.86
CA ILE A 75 8.18 1.04 -4.67
C ILE A 75 9.57 1.07 -5.30
N HIS A 76 10.42 0.15 -4.91
CA HIS A 76 11.84 0.10 -5.27
C HIS A 76 12.12 -0.96 -6.32
N ASP A 77 12.99 -0.58 -7.26
CA ASP A 77 13.60 -1.47 -8.26
C ASP A 77 12.56 -2.06 -9.25
N SER A 78 12.55 -3.36 -9.57
CA SER A 78 12.01 -3.89 -10.82
C SER A 78 10.55 -4.37 -10.79
N TRP A 79 9.74 -3.94 -9.88
CA TRP A 79 8.32 -4.34 -9.79
C TRP A 79 7.62 -4.40 -11.15
N GLU A 80 6.98 -5.53 -11.44
CA GLU A 80 6.38 -5.87 -12.72
C GLU A 80 4.84 -5.80 -12.74
N GLY A 81 4.24 -5.62 -11.58
CA GLY A 81 2.81 -5.33 -11.42
C GLY A 81 1.88 -6.48 -11.79
N ASN A 82 1.07 -6.27 -12.83
CA ASN A 82 0.10 -7.25 -13.32
C ASN A 82 0.73 -8.29 -14.27
N SER A 83 2.04 -8.44 -14.29
CA SER A 83 2.72 -9.34 -15.23
C SER A 83 2.18 -10.78 -15.11
N ASN A 84 1.99 -11.43 -16.25
CA ASN A 84 1.51 -12.82 -16.35
C ASN A 84 2.58 -13.72 -16.97
N ASP A 85 3.85 -13.40 -16.85
CA ASP A 85 4.92 -14.03 -17.66
C ASP A 85 5.47 -15.34 -17.08
N SER A 86 4.73 -16.03 -16.23
CA SER A 86 5.18 -17.34 -15.74
C SER A 86 5.18 -18.45 -16.81
N GLY A 87 4.59 -18.21 -17.98
CA GLY A 87 4.43 -19.25 -19.01
C GLY A 87 3.60 -20.48 -18.54
N THR A 88 3.19 -20.50 -17.28
CA THR A 88 2.44 -21.61 -16.66
C THR A 88 0.93 -21.43 -16.73
N GLY A 89 0.45 -20.24 -17.11
CA GLY A 89 -0.97 -19.89 -17.13
C GLY A 89 -1.55 -19.57 -15.74
N GLU A 90 -0.76 -19.57 -14.70
CA GLU A 90 -1.13 -19.03 -13.40
C GLU A 90 -0.95 -17.51 -13.43
N LEU A 91 -1.87 -16.81 -12.76
CA LEU A 91 -1.74 -15.35 -12.57
C LEU A 91 -0.55 -15.10 -11.64
N ASP A 92 0.52 -14.61 -12.21
CA ASP A 92 1.73 -14.25 -11.51
C ASP A 92 1.78 -12.73 -11.47
N HIS A 93 1.59 -12.12 -10.31
CA HIS A 93 1.55 -10.67 -10.15
C HIS A 93 2.14 -10.27 -8.81
N ASP A 94 2.71 -9.08 -8.77
CA ASP A 94 3.30 -8.50 -7.57
C ASP A 94 2.20 -7.86 -6.72
N ALA A 95 1.60 -8.64 -5.84
CA ALA A 95 0.49 -8.18 -5.02
C ALA A 95 0.96 -7.40 -3.79
N TRP A 96 0.24 -6.32 -3.49
CA TRP A 96 0.46 -5.50 -2.31
C TRP A 96 -0.87 -5.24 -1.59
N PHE A 97 -0.87 -5.30 -0.24
CA PHE A 97 -2.08 -5.38 0.55
C PHE A 97 -2.13 -4.39 1.71
N ILE A 98 -3.34 -3.90 1.99
CA ILE A 98 -3.75 -3.39 3.31
C ILE A 98 -4.89 -4.30 3.79
N GLU A 99 -4.71 -4.99 4.89
CA GLU A 99 -5.70 -5.89 5.47
C GLU A 99 -6.01 -5.46 6.92
N PHE A 100 -7.30 -5.44 7.24
CA PHE A 100 -7.77 -5.16 8.60
C PHE A 100 -8.12 -6.45 9.31
N GLU A 101 -7.60 -6.57 10.54
CA GLU A 101 -7.86 -7.70 11.43
C GLU A 101 -7.59 -9.05 10.75
N PRO A 102 -6.33 -9.33 10.36
CA PRO A 102 -5.95 -10.59 9.75
C PRO A 102 -6.07 -11.73 10.77
N ASP A 103 -7.28 -12.18 11.05
CA ASP A 103 -7.59 -13.31 11.91
C ASP A 103 -8.17 -14.44 11.05
N GLU A 104 -7.62 -15.64 11.21
CA GLU A 104 -8.08 -16.85 10.52
C GLU A 104 -9.53 -17.22 10.85
N ASN A 105 -10.08 -16.69 11.97
CA ASN A 105 -11.43 -16.94 12.42
C ASN A 105 -12.49 -15.97 11.88
N ILE A 106 -12.08 -14.93 11.14
CA ILE A 106 -13.02 -14.00 10.51
C ILE A 106 -13.59 -14.67 9.24
N ASP A 107 -14.91 -14.57 9.05
CA ASP A 107 -15.51 -14.99 7.80
C ASP A 107 -14.83 -14.24 6.64
N PRO A 108 -14.36 -14.94 5.59
CA PRO A 108 -13.73 -14.28 4.45
C PRO A 108 -14.58 -13.16 3.82
N ALA A 109 -15.90 -13.22 3.96
CA ALA A 109 -16.82 -12.17 3.51
C ALA A 109 -16.73 -10.87 4.33
N ASP A 110 -16.24 -10.95 5.57
CA ASP A 110 -16.10 -9.81 6.48
C ASP A 110 -14.68 -9.22 6.49
N LYS A 111 -13.76 -9.83 5.75
CA LYS A 111 -12.39 -9.30 5.62
C LYS A 111 -12.39 -7.99 4.84
N ILE A 112 -11.79 -6.96 5.43
CA ILE A 112 -11.52 -5.70 4.74
C ILE A 112 -10.11 -5.78 4.18
N ILE A 113 -10.01 -6.03 2.87
CA ILE A 113 -8.74 -6.13 2.16
C ILE A 113 -8.74 -5.13 1.01
N PHE A 114 -7.67 -4.38 0.89
CA PHE A 114 -7.33 -3.65 -0.32
C PHE A 114 -6.10 -4.31 -0.93
N GLU A 115 -6.30 -5.02 -2.02
CA GLU A 115 -5.25 -5.62 -2.84
C GLU A 115 -5.04 -4.75 -4.07
N THR A 116 -3.79 -4.51 -4.44
CA THR A 116 -3.41 -3.81 -5.67
C THR A 116 -2.03 -4.29 -6.13
N THR A 117 -1.61 -3.86 -7.31
CA THR A 117 -0.28 -4.11 -7.85
C THR A 117 0.39 -2.80 -8.24
N PHE A 118 1.73 -2.79 -8.25
CA PHE A 118 2.53 -1.67 -8.71
C PHE A 118 3.49 -2.14 -9.80
N ALA A 119 3.72 -1.33 -10.82
CA ALA A 119 4.76 -1.58 -11.82
C ALA A 119 5.74 -0.40 -11.85
N ASN A 120 7.00 -0.69 -11.62
CA ASN A 120 8.07 0.29 -11.69
C ASN A 120 8.85 0.19 -13.01
N THR A 121 8.78 -0.96 -13.65
CA THR A 121 9.33 -1.20 -14.97
C THR A 121 8.46 -0.57 -16.05
N LEU A 122 9.05 0.25 -16.89
CA LEU A 122 8.35 0.93 -17.97
C LEU A 122 8.14 0.02 -19.19
N CYS A 123 7.11 0.30 -19.96
CA CYS A 123 6.90 -0.34 -21.25
C CYS A 123 8.07 -0.10 -22.20
N ILE A 124 8.62 -1.18 -22.71
CA ILE A 124 9.51 -1.20 -23.88
C ILE A 124 8.80 -1.95 -25.02
N PRO A 125 9.19 -1.79 -26.31
CA PRO A 125 8.41 -2.32 -27.42
C PRO A 125 8.02 -3.80 -27.37
N ALA A 126 8.72 -4.62 -26.61
CA ALA A 126 8.46 -6.06 -26.45
C ALA A 126 7.75 -6.43 -25.14
N TRP A 127 7.75 -5.57 -24.13
CA TRP A 127 7.30 -5.85 -22.77
C TRP A 127 6.62 -4.63 -22.20
N CYS A 128 5.39 -4.76 -21.76
CA CYS A 128 4.64 -3.67 -21.18
C CYS A 128 4.03 -4.14 -19.87
N PHE A 129 4.53 -3.61 -18.77
CA PHE A 129 4.04 -3.91 -17.45
C PHE A 129 2.97 -2.90 -17.05
N ASN A 130 1.84 -3.41 -16.60
CA ASN A 130 0.72 -2.61 -16.12
C ASN A 130 0.55 -2.84 -14.62
N GLN A 131 -0.11 -1.92 -13.95
CA GLN A 131 -0.42 -2.01 -12.53
C GLN A 131 -1.91 -1.83 -12.28
N SER A 132 -2.40 -2.33 -11.15
CA SER A 132 -3.78 -2.11 -10.71
C SER A 132 -3.95 -0.78 -10.00
N TYR A 133 -2.96 -0.34 -9.22
CA TYR A 133 -3.03 0.95 -8.52
C TYR A 133 -3.30 2.12 -9.50
N PRO A 134 -4.16 3.08 -9.15
CA PRO A 134 -4.78 3.37 -7.84
C PRO A 134 -6.04 2.55 -7.49
N ASN A 135 -6.46 1.67 -8.35
CA ASN A 135 -7.62 0.81 -8.19
C ASN A 135 -7.26 -0.49 -7.46
N PRO A 136 -8.26 -1.23 -6.93
CA PRO A 136 -8.06 -2.60 -6.52
C PRO A 136 -7.68 -3.51 -7.69
N PHE A 137 -7.00 -4.62 -7.41
CA PHE A 137 -6.79 -5.71 -8.35
C PHE A 137 -8.11 -6.47 -8.59
N PRO A 138 -8.41 -6.93 -9.84
CA PRO A 138 -7.66 -6.64 -11.05
C PRO A 138 -8.09 -5.33 -11.72
N SER A 139 -7.14 -4.49 -12.01
CA SER A 139 -7.34 -3.28 -12.82
C SER A 139 -6.14 -3.09 -13.73
N ASN A 140 -6.26 -2.25 -14.74
CA ASN A 140 -5.22 -2.12 -15.76
C ASN A 140 -4.89 -0.64 -16.03
N ASN A 141 -3.83 -0.16 -15.40
CA ASN A 141 -3.29 1.18 -15.56
C ASN A 141 -1.85 1.08 -16.05
N ASP A 142 -1.37 2.11 -16.71
CA ASP A 142 0.04 2.21 -17.10
C ASP A 142 0.94 2.17 -15.85
N ALA A 143 2.15 1.62 -16.02
CA ALA A 143 3.17 1.62 -14.98
C ALA A 143 3.35 3.03 -14.37
N ARG A 144 3.50 3.09 -13.06
CA ARG A 144 3.68 4.32 -12.27
C ARG A 144 2.49 5.30 -12.32
N THR A 145 1.30 4.85 -12.73
CA THR A 145 0.08 5.67 -12.63
C THR A 145 -0.19 6.02 -11.17
N GLY A 146 -0.42 7.31 -10.92
CA GLY A 146 -0.65 7.84 -9.58
C GLY A 146 0.61 8.08 -8.74
N ALA A 147 1.80 7.75 -9.23
CA ALA A 147 3.04 8.07 -8.55
C ALA A 147 3.25 9.59 -8.48
N ARG A 148 3.54 10.08 -7.29
CA ARG A 148 3.80 11.48 -6.99
C ARG A 148 5.22 11.91 -7.36
N GLN A 149 6.16 10.99 -7.24
CA GLN A 149 7.56 11.15 -7.60
C GLN A 149 8.06 9.91 -8.32
N LYS A 150 8.89 10.09 -9.36
CA LYS A 150 9.34 9.01 -10.25
C LYS A 150 10.82 9.10 -10.60
N VAL A 151 11.57 9.96 -9.90
CA VAL A 151 12.95 10.32 -10.30
C VAL A 151 14.03 9.80 -9.37
N LEU A 152 13.65 9.18 -8.26
CA LEU A 152 14.60 8.63 -7.30
C LEU A 152 15.34 7.44 -7.90
N ASN A 153 16.59 7.26 -7.51
CA ASN A 153 17.33 6.05 -7.83
C ASN A 153 16.66 4.83 -7.20
N GLY A 154 16.89 3.65 -7.75
CA GLY A 154 16.51 2.41 -7.12
C GLY A 154 17.28 2.19 -5.81
N ARG A 155 16.82 1.22 -5.05
CA ARG A 155 17.42 0.93 -3.75
C ARG A 155 18.65 0.02 -3.87
N CYS A 156 18.61 -0.95 -4.77
CA CYS A 156 19.64 -1.96 -4.89
C CYS A 156 19.95 -2.31 -6.35
N LEU A 157 19.08 -3.02 -7.06
CA LEU A 157 19.31 -3.41 -8.46
C LEU A 157 19.53 -2.18 -9.35
N TRP A 158 18.75 -1.14 -9.13
CA TRP A 158 18.81 0.11 -9.87
C TRP A 158 19.34 1.29 -9.03
N GLN A 159 20.22 1.01 -8.05
CA GLN A 159 20.73 2.03 -7.12
C GLN A 159 21.42 3.22 -7.82
N ASP A 160 22.02 2.98 -8.99
CA ASP A 160 22.69 4.01 -9.78
C ASP A 160 21.82 4.46 -10.99
N THR A 161 20.58 4.00 -11.06
CA THR A 161 19.68 4.27 -12.16
C THR A 161 18.59 5.25 -11.73
N PRO A 162 18.51 6.45 -12.31
CA PRO A 162 17.37 7.34 -12.10
C PRO A 162 16.06 6.65 -12.48
N ASN A 163 15.01 7.00 -11.75
CA ASN A 163 13.68 6.41 -11.92
C ASN A 163 13.56 4.95 -11.44
N GLY A 164 14.47 4.46 -10.63
CA GLY A 164 14.41 3.13 -10.02
C GLY A 164 13.47 3.04 -8.82
N THR A 165 12.99 4.15 -8.28
CA THR A 165 11.97 4.19 -7.21
C THR A 165 10.83 5.11 -7.57
N SER A 166 9.61 4.64 -7.38
CA SER A 166 8.38 5.43 -7.49
C SER A 166 7.76 5.67 -6.12
N VAL A 167 7.30 6.89 -5.86
CA VAL A 167 6.69 7.27 -4.58
C VAL A 167 5.21 7.56 -4.77
N TYR A 168 4.38 6.92 -3.98
CA TYR A 168 2.93 7.08 -3.99
C TYR A 168 2.46 7.65 -2.65
N LYS A 169 1.50 8.58 -2.68
CA LYS A 169 0.76 8.96 -1.48
C LYS A 169 -0.45 8.04 -1.35
N ILE A 170 -0.36 7.09 -0.45
CA ILE A 170 -1.50 6.25 -0.12
C ILE A 170 -2.45 7.04 0.78
N ASN A 171 -3.73 7.01 0.44
CA ASN A 171 -4.82 7.58 1.23
C ASN A 171 -6.06 6.72 0.98
N LYS A 172 -6.29 5.79 1.88
CA LYS A 172 -7.39 4.83 1.79
C LYS A 172 -8.32 4.98 2.98
N VAL A 173 -9.61 4.88 2.71
CA VAL A 173 -10.68 4.96 3.69
C VAL A 173 -11.46 3.66 3.65
N PHE A 174 -11.72 3.10 4.83
CA PHE A 174 -12.43 1.84 5.00
C PHE A 174 -13.59 2.01 6.00
N PRO A 175 -14.73 1.36 5.78
CA PRO A 175 -15.75 1.24 6.81
C PRO A 175 -15.15 0.51 8.04
N HIS A 176 -15.32 1.08 9.21
CA HIS A 176 -14.82 0.49 10.46
C HIS A 176 -15.54 1.12 11.65
N THR A 177 -15.99 0.29 12.60
CA THR A 177 -16.77 0.75 13.74
C THR A 177 -16.33 0.13 15.09
N ARG A 178 -15.28 -0.71 15.05
CA ARG A 178 -14.81 -1.41 16.26
C ARG A 178 -13.92 -0.52 17.11
N THR A 179 -13.84 -0.82 18.40
CA THR A 179 -13.00 -0.07 19.35
C THR A 179 -11.52 -0.46 19.30
N SER A 180 -11.17 -1.48 18.53
CA SER A 180 -9.79 -1.89 18.28
C SER A 180 -9.64 -2.46 16.87
N THR A 181 -8.44 -2.45 16.34
CA THR A 181 -8.11 -3.06 15.05
C THR A 181 -6.64 -3.42 14.94
N VAL A 182 -6.34 -4.40 14.11
CA VAL A 182 -4.98 -4.66 13.61
C VAL A 182 -4.97 -4.34 12.12
N ILE A 183 -4.05 -3.50 11.69
CA ILE A 183 -3.83 -3.18 10.28
C ILE A 183 -2.55 -3.87 9.85
N SER A 184 -2.64 -4.80 8.91
CA SER A 184 -1.51 -5.48 8.30
C SER A 184 -1.23 -4.86 6.94
N ILE A 185 0.02 -4.49 6.67
CA ILE A 185 0.49 -4.00 5.38
C ILE A 185 1.63 -4.92 4.95
N TYR A 186 1.46 -5.57 3.80
CA TYR A 186 2.38 -6.61 3.33
C TYR A 186 2.32 -6.79 1.81
N ASP A 187 3.18 -7.62 1.29
CA ASP A 187 3.28 -7.95 -0.12
C ASP A 187 3.39 -9.48 -0.33
N GLU A 188 3.02 -9.91 -1.53
CA GLU A 188 3.28 -11.23 -2.08
C GLU A 188 3.88 -11.04 -3.47
N LEU A 189 5.22 -11.06 -3.53
CA LEU A 189 5.97 -10.86 -4.77
C LEU A 189 6.37 -12.18 -5.39
N LYS A 190 6.32 -12.22 -6.71
CA LYS A 190 6.77 -13.35 -7.51
C LYS A 190 8.10 -13.00 -8.17
N GLN A 191 9.12 -13.74 -7.83
CA GLN A 191 10.48 -13.47 -8.28
C GLN A 191 11.11 -14.69 -8.90
N ASP A 192 11.66 -14.51 -10.09
CA ASP A 192 12.35 -15.54 -10.87
C ASP A 192 13.87 -15.54 -10.63
N ALA A 193 14.34 -15.35 -9.42
CA ALA A 193 15.75 -15.11 -9.07
C ALA A 193 16.84 -15.54 -10.09
N PRO A 194 17.90 -14.72 -10.27
CA PRO A 194 19.13 -15.09 -9.56
C PRO A 194 19.61 -14.03 -8.55
N PHE A 195 18.87 -12.98 -8.33
CA PHE A 195 19.26 -11.90 -7.45
C PHE A 195 18.75 -12.10 -6.02
N SER A 196 19.24 -11.31 -5.07
CA SER A 196 18.64 -11.23 -3.75
C SER A 196 17.23 -10.63 -3.87
N PRO A 197 16.18 -11.28 -3.34
CA PRO A 197 14.82 -10.81 -3.45
C PRO A 197 14.65 -9.33 -3.06
N LEU A 198 15.17 -8.91 -1.92
CA LEU A 198 15.15 -7.52 -1.45
C LEU A 198 15.88 -6.54 -2.39
N CYS A 199 16.78 -7.06 -3.25
CA CYS A 199 17.53 -6.25 -4.20
C CYS A 199 16.79 -6.10 -5.53
N GLU A 200 16.05 -7.11 -5.92
CA GLU A 200 15.30 -7.11 -7.16
C GLU A 200 14.03 -6.28 -7.05
N GLU A 201 13.26 -6.51 -5.99
CA GLU A 201 12.01 -5.82 -5.71
C GLU A 201 11.84 -5.63 -4.21
N SER A 202 11.46 -4.45 -3.82
CA SER A 202 11.14 -4.19 -2.43
C SER A 202 10.26 -2.95 -2.29
N TRP A 203 9.70 -2.75 -1.10
CA TRP A 203 8.97 -1.54 -0.78
C TRP A 203 9.30 -1.04 0.62
N SER A 204 9.11 0.23 0.81
CA SER A 204 9.25 0.90 2.11
C SER A 204 8.14 1.90 2.28
N LEU A 205 7.89 2.33 3.50
CA LEU A 205 6.97 3.42 3.76
C LEU A 205 7.49 4.42 4.78
N ASP A 206 6.93 5.63 4.70
CA ASP A 206 7.21 6.73 5.59
C ASP A 206 5.92 7.52 5.89
N ASN A 207 5.92 8.34 6.94
CA ASN A 207 4.80 9.22 7.29
C ASN A 207 3.47 8.47 7.49
N LEU A 208 3.49 7.32 8.19
CA LEU A 208 2.30 6.55 8.51
C LEU A 208 1.39 7.35 9.45
N ALA A 209 0.13 7.51 9.07
CA ALA A 209 -0.87 8.14 9.91
C ALA A 209 -2.23 7.44 9.79
N VAL A 210 -2.93 7.35 10.92
CA VAL A 210 -4.28 6.81 11.00
C VAL A 210 -5.19 7.83 11.66
N SER A 211 -6.36 8.01 11.09
CA SER A 211 -7.43 8.82 11.66
C SER A 211 -8.78 8.10 11.53
N VAL A 212 -9.70 8.42 12.39
CA VAL A 212 -11.08 7.93 12.33
C VAL A 212 -12.04 9.11 12.16
N PHE A 213 -13.23 8.86 11.61
CA PHE A 213 -14.23 9.88 11.42
C PHE A 213 -15.65 9.32 11.36
N THR A 214 -16.61 10.17 11.71
CA THR A 214 -18.05 9.94 11.56
C THR A 214 -18.59 10.69 10.34
N THR A 215 -19.70 10.24 9.81
CA THR A 215 -20.45 10.92 8.75
C THR A 215 -21.88 11.16 9.23
N GLU A 216 -22.45 12.31 8.86
CA GLU A 216 -23.89 12.59 9.04
C GLU A 216 -24.74 11.95 7.93
#